data_1251ba3a03c8bf33ebb491beb3c855b6
#
_entry.id   1251ba3a03c8bf33ebb491beb3c855b6
#
_cell.length_a   1.000
_cell.length_b   1.000
_cell.length_c   1.000
_cell.angle_alpha   90.00
_cell.angle_beta   90.00
_cell.angle_gamma   90.00
#
_symmetry.space_group_name_H-M   'P 1'
#
loop_
_entity.id
_entity.type
_entity.pdbx_description
1 polymer ?
#
loop_
_entity_poly.entity_id
_entity_poly.type
_entity_poly.pdbx_seq_one_letter_code
_entity_poly.pdbx_strand_id
1 'polypeptide(L)'
;MAGSPCLKLIEFAGEPIHVEFRSNLRARRGKLDERGAEVHAASFLHRRLIILDQELLRDKRDCERILAHEIFHFVWWKAPAVRKKYGSLIRQEFVAGTPGEMGWSADWRKQALHPNDVRNNSRRFRDYVCESFCDSCACLLLEISRHHEITLPPSARKTRRHFFEANLAGRRLKI
;
A
#
# COMPACT_ATOMS: atom_id res chain seq x y z
N MET A 1 3.29 -26.82 5.15
CA MET A 1 2.43 -26.29 4.08
C MET A 1 3.29 -25.33 3.26
N ALA A 2 3.60 -25.70 2.03
CA ALA A 2 4.45 -24.90 1.13
C ALA A 2 3.78 -23.54 0.86
N GLY A 3 4.51 -22.47 1.09
CA GLY A 3 4.06 -21.12 0.76
C GLY A 3 3.82 -21.03 -0.75
N SER A 4 2.69 -20.50 -1.13
CA SER A 4 2.30 -20.34 -2.54
C SER A 4 3.34 -19.46 -3.24
N PRO A 5 4.00 -19.93 -4.31
CA PRO A 5 5.08 -19.20 -4.99
C PRO A 5 4.59 -17.98 -5.79
N CYS A 6 3.35 -17.58 -5.59
CA CYS A 6 2.57 -16.84 -6.57
C CYS A 6 2.92 -15.35 -6.69
N LEU A 7 3.34 -14.68 -5.61
CA LEU A 7 3.67 -13.24 -5.67
C LEU A 7 5.10 -12.95 -6.15
N LYS A 8 6.00 -13.93 -6.05
CA LYS A 8 7.36 -13.85 -6.61
C LYS A 8 7.41 -13.73 -8.15
N LEU A 9 6.27 -13.94 -8.82
CA LEU A 9 6.14 -13.85 -10.28
C LEU A 9 5.54 -12.52 -10.77
N ILE A 10 5.52 -11.47 -9.93
CA ILE A 10 5.14 -10.14 -10.39
C ILE A 10 6.32 -9.53 -11.15
N GLU A 11 6.12 -9.25 -12.42
CA GLU A 11 7.04 -8.49 -13.25
C GLU A 11 6.53 -7.05 -13.36
N PHE A 12 7.37 -6.08 -13.01
CA PHE A 12 7.06 -4.67 -13.26
C PHE A 12 7.53 -4.26 -14.65
N ALA A 13 6.69 -3.54 -15.37
CA ALA A 13 6.97 -3.07 -16.71
C ALA A 13 6.62 -1.60 -16.89
N GLY A 14 7.49 -0.87 -17.54
CA GLY A 14 7.34 0.56 -17.81
C GLY A 14 8.71 1.24 -17.82
N GLU A 15 8.68 2.56 -17.95
CA GLU A 15 9.88 3.37 -17.80
C GLU A 15 10.43 3.27 -16.37
N PRO A 16 11.74 3.47 -16.16
CA PRO A 16 12.35 3.43 -14.84
C PRO A 16 11.68 4.39 -13.86
N ILE A 17 11.61 3.99 -12.59
CA ILE A 17 11.27 4.86 -11.47
C ILE A 17 12.59 5.27 -10.80
N HIS A 18 12.79 6.57 -10.64
CA HIS A 18 13.93 7.09 -9.90
C HIS A 18 13.65 7.00 -8.40
N VAL A 19 14.65 6.56 -7.64
CA VAL A 19 14.57 6.50 -6.18
C VAL A 19 15.66 7.39 -5.60
N GLU A 20 15.26 8.32 -4.76
CA GLU A 20 16.16 9.25 -4.06
C GLU A 20 16.03 9.06 -2.56
N PHE A 21 17.13 9.25 -1.83
CA PHE A 21 17.13 9.34 -0.38
C PHE A 21 17.36 10.79 0.05
N ARG A 22 16.53 11.27 0.98
CA ARG A 22 16.64 12.61 1.56
C ARG A 22 16.47 12.56 3.07
N SER A 23 17.15 13.44 3.79
CA SER A 23 17.00 13.54 5.25
C SER A 23 15.78 14.37 5.62
N ASN A 24 15.17 14.02 6.75
CA ASN A 24 14.10 14.80 7.39
C ASN A 24 12.91 15.07 6.47
N LEU A 25 12.42 14.02 5.83
CA LEU A 25 11.25 14.15 4.96
C LEU A 25 10.04 14.59 5.76
N ARG A 26 9.41 15.65 5.29
CA ARG A 26 8.17 16.18 5.86
C ARG A 26 7.16 16.44 4.77
N ALA A 27 5.89 16.20 5.07
CA ALA A 27 4.80 16.43 4.12
C ALA A 27 3.61 17.10 4.77
N ARG A 28 2.95 17.96 3.99
CA ARG A 28 1.71 18.62 4.37
C ARG A 28 0.75 18.61 3.18
N ARG A 29 -0.49 18.13 3.42
CA ARG A 29 -1.54 18.06 2.39
C ARG A 29 -1.09 17.33 1.12
N GLY A 30 -0.29 16.25 1.27
CA GLY A 30 0.18 15.43 0.14
C GLY A 30 1.32 16.05 -0.67
N LYS A 31 2.01 17.07 -0.14
CA LYS A 31 3.20 17.67 -0.75
C LYS A 31 4.34 17.68 0.25
N LEU A 32 5.57 17.54 -0.23
CA LEU A 32 6.75 17.75 0.62
C LEU A 32 6.77 19.22 1.06
N ASP A 33 6.85 19.44 2.37
CA ASP A 33 6.81 20.75 3.01
C ASP A 33 7.53 20.63 4.37
N GLU A 34 8.56 21.39 4.58
CA GLU A 34 9.35 21.41 5.83
C GLU A 34 8.52 21.66 7.08
N ARG A 35 7.37 22.33 6.94
CA ARG A 35 6.41 22.62 8.01
C ARG A 35 5.39 21.48 8.21
N GLY A 36 5.54 20.37 7.46
CA GLY A 36 4.64 19.23 7.52
C GLY A 36 4.97 18.26 8.65
N ALA A 37 4.15 17.21 8.75
CA ALA A 37 4.47 16.06 9.57
C ALA A 37 5.61 15.25 8.95
N GLU A 38 6.36 14.55 9.78
CA GLU A 38 7.38 13.60 9.34
C GLU A 38 6.74 12.48 8.52
N VAL A 39 7.40 12.11 7.42
CA VAL A 39 7.00 11.00 6.55
C VAL A 39 8.22 10.20 6.15
N HIS A 40 8.06 8.90 6.01
CA HIS A 40 9.16 8.02 5.62
C HIS A 40 9.39 7.97 4.12
N ALA A 41 8.38 8.28 3.33
CA ALA A 41 8.47 8.24 1.86
C ALA A 41 7.41 9.14 1.19
N ALA A 42 7.63 9.40 -0.11
CA ALA A 42 6.67 10.08 -0.96
C ALA A 42 6.82 9.64 -2.42
N SER A 43 5.72 9.27 -3.06
CA SER A 43 5.66 8.94 -4.49
C SER A 43 5.14 10.08 -5.34
N PHE A 44 5.87 10.42 -6.40
CA PHE A 44 5.51 11.42 -7.41
C PHE A 44 5.21 10.72 -8.74
N LEU A 45 3.99 10.24 -8.89
CA LEU A 45 3.59 9.33 -9.97
C LEU A 45 3.90 9.89 -11.38
N HIS A 46 3.55 11.16 -11.63
CA HIS A 46 3.81 11.81 -12.93
C HIS A 46 5.29 12.08 -13.20
N ARG A 47 6.10 12.18 -12.15
CA ARG A 47 7.55 12.41 -12.25
C ARG A 47 8.35 11.12 -12.23
N ARG A 48 7.68 9.98 -12.04
CA ARG A 48 8.31 8.67 -11.86
C ARG A 48 9.43 8.69 -10.81
N LEU A 49 9.13 9.30 -9.66
CA LEU A 49 10.08 9.53 -8.60
C LEU A 49 9.51 9.03 -7.26
N ILE A 50 10.31 8.30 -6.52
CA ILE A 50 10.09 7.94 -5.12
C ILE A 50 11.19 8.62 -4.31
N ILE A 51 10.81 9.29 -3.23
CA ILE A 51 11.75 9.84 -2.27
C ILE A 51 11.56 9.11 -0.95
N LEU A 52 12.65 8.54 -0.42
CA LEU A 52 12.69 7.81 0.84
C LEU A 52 13.47 8.64 1.88
N ASP A 53 13.05 8.57 3.15
CA ASP A 53 13.87 9.16 4.21
C ASP A 53 15.13 8.34 4.44
N GLN A 54 16.27 9.02 4.63
CA GLN A 54 17.55 8.38 4.88
C GLN A 54 17.57 7.53 6.16
N GLU A 55 16.70 7.80 7.12
CA GLU A 55 16.58 6.99 8.33
C GLU A 55 16.22 5.54 8.02
N LEU A 56 15.49 5.28 6.93
CA LEU A 56 15.16 3.93 6.49
C LEU A 56 16.38 3.07 6.15
N LEU A 57 17.53 3.69 5.86
CA LEU A 57 18.77 2.94 5.61
C LEU A 57 19.30 2.20 6.85
N ARG A 58 18.78 2.52 8.05
CA ARG A 58 19.13 1.84 9.30
C ARG A 58 18.42 0.48 9.46
N ASP A 59 17.28 0.30 8.80
CA ASP A 59 16.54 -0.97 8.78
C ASP A 59 16.21 -1.37 7.34
N LYS A 60 16.99 -2.34 6.84
CA LYS A 60 16.83 -2.83 5.47
C LYS A 60 15.43 -3.37 5.20
N ARG A 61 14.81 -4.07 6.19
CA ARG A 61 13.47 -4.68 6.00
C ARG A 61 12.40 -3.63 5.90
N ASP A 62 12.44 -2.61 6.73
CA ASP A 62 11.51 -1.49 6.65
C ASP A 62 11.73 -0.66 5.40
N CYS A 63 12.98 -0.43 5.00
CA CYS A 63 13.29 0.24 3.74
C CYS A 63 12.69 -0.51 2.53
N GLU A 64 12.89 -1.83 2.45
CA GLU A 64 12.31 -2.66 1.39
C GLU A 64 10.77 -2.64 1.41
N ARG A 65 10.15 -2.71 2.60
CA ARG A 65 8.71 -2.68 2.77
C ARG A 65 8.11 -1.35 2.31
N ILE A 66 8.71 -0.25 2.72
CA ILE A 66 8.25 1.09 2.35
C ILE A 66 8.49 1.35 0.86
N LEU A 67 9.65 0.95 0.32
CA LEU A 67 9.90 1.04 -1.12
C LEU A 67 8.86 0.25 -1.92
N ALA A 68 8.56 -0.98 -1.51
CA ALA A 68 7.52 -1.79 -2.15
C ALA A 68 6.15 -1.10 -2.08
N HIS A 69 5.77 -0.53 -0.93
CA HIS A 69 4.55 0.24 -0.77
C HIS A 69 4.47 1.39 -1.79
N GLU A 70 5.54 2.17 -1.93
CA GLU A 70 5.61 3.30 -2.86
C GLU A 70 5.53 2.86 -4.33
N ILE A 71 6.14 1.73 -4.69
CA ILE A 71 6.02 1.14 -6.03
C ILE A 71 4.56 0.76 -6.32
N PHE A 72 3.84 0.22 -5.33
CA PHE A 72 2.45 -0.16 -5.54
C PHE A 72 1.49 1.03 -5.73
N HIS A 73 1.86 2.24 -5.38
CA HIS A 73 1.12 3.44 -5.82
C HIS A 73 1.11 3.60 -7.35
N PHE A 74 2.20 3.27 -8.04
CA PHE A 74 2.25 3.29 -9.51
C PHE A 74 1.35 2.20 -10.11
N VAL A 75 1.39 1.00 -9.55
CA VAL A 75 0.46 -0.10 -9.94
C VAL A 75 -0.99 0.35 -9.74
N TRP A 76 -1.30 0.89 -8.56
CA TRP A 76 -2.63 1.41 -8.25
C TRP A 76 -3.12 2.43 -9.26
N TRP A 77 -2.25 3.35 -9.63
CA TRP A 77 -2.58 4.39 -10.61
C TRP A 77 -2.90 3.81 -11.99
N LYS A 78 -2.15 2.78 -12.43
CA LYS A 78 -2.28 2.16 -13.76
C LYS A 78 -3.34 1.06 -13.85
N ALA A 79 -3.92 0.58 -12.73
CA ALA A 79 -4.79 -0.59 -12.70
C ALA A 79 -6.24 -0.28 -12.24
N PRO A 80 -7.06 0.46 -13.03
CA PRO A 80 -8.41 0.87 -12.62
C PRO A 80 -9.35 -0.30 -12.32
N ALA A 81 -9.22 -1.41 -13.07
CA ALA A 81 -10.03 -2.61 -12.82
C ALA A 81 -9.71 -3.26 -11.47
N VAL A 82 -8.42 -3.32 -11.10
CA VAL A 82 -7.97 -3.81 -9.78
C VAL A 82 -8.48 -2.90 -8.68
N ARG A 83 -8.38 -1.58 -8.85
CA ARG A 83 -8.90 -0.58 -7.89
C ARG A 83 -10.38 -0.79 -7.59
N LYS A 84 -11.21 -0.99 -8.64
CA LYS A 84 -12.65 -1.22 -8.46
C LYS A 84 -12.93 -2.48 -7.65
N LYS A 85 -12.27 -3.58 -8.01
CA LYS A 85 -12.44 -4.88 -7.32
C LYS A 85 -11.95 -4.83 -5.87
N TYR A 86 -10.76 -4.25 -5.64
CA TYR A 86 -10.20 -4.14 -4.30
C TYR A 86 -11.03 -3.21 -3.42
N GLY A 87 -11.51 -2.10 -3.96
CA GLY A 87 -12.42 -1.21 -3.25
C GLY A 87 -13.72 -1.90 -2.81
N SER A 88 -14.23 -2.85 -3.61
CA SER A 88 -15.40 -3.66 -3.21
C SER A 88 -15.05 -4.61 -2.06
N LEU A 89 -13.88 -5.25 -2.08
CA LEU A 89 -13.40 -6.11 -1.00
C LEU A 89 -13.27 -5.32 0.32
N ILE A 90 -12.58 -4.18 0.27
CA ILE A 90 -12.37 -3.33 1.46
C ILE A 90 -13.69 -2.79 2.02
N ARG A 91 -14.65 -2.47 1.15
CA ARG A 91 -15.99 -2.08 1.59
C ARG A 91 -16.69 -3.21 2.35
N GLN A 92 -16.59 -4.45 1.89
CA GLN A 92 -17.13 -5.61 2.58
C GLN A 92 -16.48 -5.83 3.94
N GLU A 93 -15.13 -5.74 4.02
CA GLU A 93 -14.40 -5.84 5.28
C GLU A 93 -14.83 -4.73 6.27
N PHE A 94 -14.99 -3.49 5.79
CA PHE A 94 -15.42 -2.38 6.63
C PHE A 94 -16.84 -2.60 7.19
N VAL A 95 -17.80 -3.02 6.33
CA VAL A 95 -19.18 -3.31 6.74
C VAL A 95 -19.25 -4.48 7.70
N ALA A 96 -18.37 -5.47 7.53
CA ALA A 96 -18.25 -6.61 8.45
C ALA A 96 -17.56 -6.25 9.79
N GLY A 97 -17.13 -5.00 9.96
CA GLY A 97 -16.41 -4.57 11.17
C GLY A 97 -15.03 -5.20 11.34
N THR A 98 -14.38 -5.63 10.25
CA THR A 98 -13.05 -6.25 10.31
C THR A 98 -12.04 -5.27 10.94
N PRO A 99 -11.39 -5.61 12.07
CA PRO A 99 -10.44 -4.71 12.73
C PRO A 99 -9.08 -4.72 12.05
N GLY A 100 -8.26 -3.68 12.34
CA GLY A 100 -6.85 -3.61 11.97
C GLY A 100 -6.57 -3.49 10.48
N GLU A 101 -5.27 -3.42 10.14
CA GLU A 101 -4.76 -3.28 8.77
C GLU A 101 -3.40 -3.97 8.59
N MET A 102 -2.87 -3.95 7.34
CA MET A 102 -1.58 -4.52 6.97
C MET A 102 -0.42 -3.53 7.12
N GLY A 103 -0.69 -2.29 7.51
CA GLY A 103 0.29 -1.24 7.71
C GLY A 103 -0.31 0.00 8.35
N TRP A 104 0.55 0.85 8.91
CA TRP A 104 0.16 2.06 9.62
C TRP A 104 -0.61 3.05 8.75
N SER A 105 -0.20 3.20 7.50
CA SER A 105 -0.78 4.15 6.55
C SER A 105 -2.27 3.92 6.33
N ALA A 106 -2.66 2.64 6.18
CA ALA A 106 -4.06 2.25 6.05
C ALA A 106 -4.79 2.30 7.39
N ASP A 107 -4.17 1.83 8.48
CA ASP A 107 -4.81 1.76 9.80
C ASP A 107 -5.24 3.14 10.29
N TRP A 108 -4.35 4.11 10.22
CA TRP A 108 -4.63 5.50 10.57
C TRP A 108 -5.81 6.09 9.76
N ARG A 109 -5.84 5.84 8.45
CA ARG A 109 -6.95 6.32 7.60
C ARG A 109 -8.26 5.62 7.91
N LYS A 110 -8.21 4.32 8.18
CA LYS A 110 -9.40 3.53 8.55
C LYS A 110 -10.06 4.06 9.81
N GLN A 111 -9.27 4.37 10.84
CA GLN A 111 -9.77 4.94 12.09
C GLN A 111 -10.45 6.30 11.92
N ALA A 112 -10.05 7.07 10.91
CA ALA A 112 -10.63 8.37 10.59
C ALA A 112 -11.91 8.30 9.72
N LEU A 113 -12.34 7.10 9.27
CA LEU A 113 -13.51 6.95 8.41
C LEU A 113 -14.81 7.00 9.19
N HIS A 114 -15.77 7.70 8.60
CA HIS A 114 -17.19 7.60 8.99
C HIS A 114 -17.93 6.63 8.04
N PRO A 115 -18.99 5.92 8.48
CA PRO A 115 -19.78 5.03 7.59
C PRO A 115 -20.27 5.71 6.31
N ASN A 116 -20.59 7.01 6.37
CA ASN A 116 -20.95 7.79 5.19
C ASN A 116 -19.83 7.94 4.16
N ASP A 117 -18.56 7.94 4.58
CA ASP A 117 -17.42 7.96 3.66
C ASP A 117 -17.41 6.71 2.80
N VAL A 118 -17.66 5.56 3.42
CA VAL A 118 -17.72 4.26 2.74
C VAL A 118 -18.95 4.17 1.83
N ARG A 119 -20.14 4.60 2.30
CA ARG A 119 -21.38 4.58 1.53
C ARG A 119 -21.26 5.43 0.27
N ASN A 120 -20.75 6.64 0.40
CA ASN A 120 -20.67 7.64 -0.67
C ASN A 120 -19.38 7.55 -1.50
N ASN A 121 -18.51 6.57 -1.25
CA ASN A 121 -17.22 6.43 -1.91
C ASN A 121 -16.44 7.75 -1.88
N SER A 122 -16.38 8.40 -0.71
CA SER A 122 -15.74 9.70 -0.53
C SER A 122 -14.25 9.65 -0.88
N ARG A 123 -13.61 10.83 -0.98
CA ARG A 123 -12.15 10.89 -1.14
C ARG A 123 -11.42 10.18 0.00
N ARG A 124 -11.86 10.36 1.25
CA ARG A 124 -11.25 9.69 2.42
C ARG A 124 -11.29 8.18 2.28
N PHE A 125 -12.42 7.61 1.86
CA PHE A 125 -12.52 6.18 1.62
C PHE A 125 -11.62 5.71 0.48
N ARG A 126 -11.56 6.45 -0.64
CA ARG A 126 -10.66 6.10 -1.75
C ARG A 126 -9.18 6.17 -1.36
N ASP A 127 -8.80 7.18 -0.58
CA ASP A 127 -7.44 7.31 -0.07
C ASP A 127 -7.09 6.14 0.88
N TYR A 128 -8.01 5.77 1.78
CA TYR A 128 -7.86 4.57 2.62
C TYR A 128 -7.69 3.29 1.79
N VAL A 129 -8.53 3.06 0.79
CA VAL A 129 -8.46 1.87 -0.07
C VAL A 129 -7.12 1.81 -0.82
N CYS A 130 -6.59 2.94 -1.26
CA CYS A 130 -5.28 3.04 -1.90
C CYS A 130 -4.15 2.59 -0.97
N GLU A 131 -4.09 3.15 0.23
CA GLU A 131 -3.06 2.80 1.21
C GLU A 131 -3.18 1.34 1.66
N SER A 132 -4.41 0.88 1.92
CA SER A 132 -4.66 -0.53 2.25
C SER A 132 -4.20 -1.49 1.15
N PHE A 133 -4.33 -1.09 -0.12
CA PHE A 133 -3.78 -1.84 -1.24
C PHE A 133 -2.26 -1.86 -1.20
N CYS A 134 -1.62 -0.71 -1.08
CA CYS A 134 -0.16 -0.60 -1.08
C CYS A 134 0.47 -1.35 0.09
N ASP A 135 -0.05 -1.18 1.32
CA ASP A 135 0.41 -1.91 2.51
C ASP A 135 0.26 -3.43 2.35
N SER A 136 -0.91 -3.88 1.85
CA SER A 136 -1.15 -5.30 1.64
C SER A 136 -0.22 -5.90 0.58
N CYS A 137 -0.03 -5.20 -0.55
CA CYS A 137 0.87 -5.63 -1.61
C CYS A 137 2.32 -5.73 -1.14
N ALA A 138 2.81 -4.73 -0.41
CA ALA A 138 4.17 -4.71 0.12
C ALA A 138 4.42 -5.91 1.04
N CYS A 139 3.52 -6.14 2.00
CA CYS A 139 3.62 -7.25 2.93
C CYS A 139 3.56 -8.61 2.22
N LEU A 140 2.67 -8.76 1.22
CA LEU A 140 2.51 -10.02 0.50
C LEU A 140 3.68 -10.30 -0.45
N LEU A 141 4.19 -9.28 -1.15
CA LEU A 141 5.35 -9.40 -2.05
C LEU A 141 6.60 -9.83 -1.29
N LEU A 142 6.84 -9.23 -0.13
CA LEU A 142 8.01 -9.48 0.71
C LEU A 142 7.80 -10.64 1.71
N GLU A 143 6.67 -11.33 1.65
CA GLU A 143 6.31 -12.43 2.55
C GLU A 143 6.39 -12.05 4.05
N ILE A 144 6.08 -10.78 4.37
CA ILE A 144 6.08 -10.30 5.75
C ILE A 144 4.83 -10.83 6.46
N SER A 145 5.01 -11.79 7.36
CA SER A 145 3.92 -12.40 8.13
C SER A 145 3.77 -11.80 9.54
N ARG A 146 4.84 -11.18 10.06
CA ARG A 146 4.91 -10.59 11.41
C ARG A 146 5.59 -9.24 11.34
N HIS A 147 4.87 -8.21 11.72
CA HIS A 147 5.35 -6.84 11.90
C HIS A 147 4.42 -6.14 12.88
N HIS A 148 4.92 -5.19 13.67
CA HIS A 148 4.11 -4.49 14.68
C HIS A 148 2.94 -3.71 14.09
N GLU A 149 3.06 -3.24 12.85
CA GLU A 149 1.98 -2.55 12.13
C GLU A 149 0.93 -3.50 11.53
N ILE A 150 1.19 -4.81 11.48
CA ILE A 150 0.23 -5.78 10.92
C ILE A 150 -0.75 -6.19 12.01
N THR A 151 -1.88 -5.53 12.06
CA THR A 151 -2.96 -5.76 13.03
C THR A 151 -4.16 -6.48 12.42
N LEU A 152 -4.19 -6.65 11.07
CA LEU A 152 -5.28 -7.32 10.36
C LEU A 152 -5.37 -8.80 10.74
N PRO A 153 -6.58 -9.34 11.07
CA PRO A 153 -6.77 -10.74 11.44
C PRO A 153 -6.31 -11.72 10.35
N PRO A 154 -5.86 -12.93 10.72
CA PRO A 154 -5.37 -13.95 9.78
C PRO A 154 -6.37 -14.31 8.68
N SER A 155 -7.68 -14.37 9.00
CA SER A 155 -8.75 -14.66 8.03
C SER A 155 -8.83 -13.58 6.94
N ALA A 156 -8.82 -12.31 7.32
CA ALA A 156 -8.84 -11.20 6.38
C ALA A 156 -7.54 -11.13 5.57
N ARG A 157 -6.38 -11.38 6.19
CA ARG A 157 -5.09 -11.51 5.47
C ARG A 157 -5.14 -12.60 4.40
N LYS A 158 -5.76 -13.76 4.69
CA LYS A 158 -5.97 -14.84 3.74
C LYS A 158 -6.85 -14.39 2.57
N THR A 159 -7.95 -13.69 2.84
CA THR A 159 -8.84 -13.14 1.82
C THR A 159 -8.12 -12.16 0.91
N ARG A 160 -7.34 -11.24 1.48
CA ARG A 160 -6.53 -10.29 0.69
C ARG A 160 -5.47 -11.00 -0.14
N ARG A 161 -4.79 -12.02 0.42
CA ARG A 161 -3.85 -12.86 -0.34
C ARG A 161 -4.51 -13.49 -1.56
N HIS A 162 -5.66 -14.14 -1.41
CA HIS A 162 -6.40 -14.72 -2.54
C HIS A 162 -6.78 -13.67 -3.58
N PHE A 163 -7.16 -12.47 -3.13
CA PHE A 163 -7.43 -11.36 -4.06
C PHE A 163 -6.21 -11.02 -4.91
N PHE A 164 -5.02 -10.89 -4.30
CA PHE A 164 -3.80 -10.57 -5.01
C PHE A 164 -3.35 -11.71 -5.93
N GLU A 165 -3.42 -12.94 -5.47
CA GLU A 165 -3.14 -14.12 -6.29
C GLU A 165 -4.01 -14.14 -7.55
N ALA A 166 -5.29 -13.87 -7.43
CA ALA A 166 -6.23 -13.87 -8.55
C ALA A 166 -6.08 -12.67 -9.51
N ASN A 167 -5.59 -11.53 -9.04
CA ASN A 167 -5.61 -10.29 -9.82
C ASN A 167 -4.23 -9.75 -10.22
N LEU A 168 -3.15 -10.11 -9.52
CA LEU A 168 -1.80 -9.57 -9.76
C LEU A 168 -0.76 -10.64 -10.03
N ALA A 169 -0.87 -11.83 -9.43
CA ALA A 169 0.13 -12.87 -9.57
C ALA A 169 0.27 -13.35 -11.01
N GLY A 170 1.50 -13.63 -11.44
CA GLY A 170 1.81 -14.07 -12.80
C GLY A 170 1.53 -13.02 -13.87
N ARG A 171 1.31 -11.78 -13.49
CA ARG A 171 1.03 -10.68 -14.43
C ARG A 171 2.20 -9.73 -14.55
N ARG A 172 2.36 -9.19 -15.75
CA ARG A 172 3.23 -8.06 -16.02
C ARG A 172 2.46 -6.78 -15.66
N LEU A 173 2.83 -6.16 -14.54
CA LEU A 173 2.16 -4.97 -14.01
C LEU A 173 2.80 -3.72 -14.61
N LYS A 174 1.99 -2.90 -15.25
CA LYS A 174 2.43 -1.57 -15.70
C LYS A 174 2.61 -0.65 -14.49
N ILE A 175 3.74 0.02 -14.43
CA ILE A 175 4.09 1.04 -13.42
C ILE A 175 4.45 2.35 -14.09
#